data_4279be210fbe65f83be73b4d35aeb5d0
#
_entry.id   4279be210fbe65f83be73b4d35aeb5d0
#
_cell.length_a   1.000
_cell.length_b   1.000
_cell.length_c   1.000
_cell.angle_alpha   90.00
_cell.angle_beta   90.00
_cell.angle_gamma   90.00
#
_symmetry.space_group_name_H-M   'P 1'
#
loop_
_entity.id
_entity.type
_entity.pdbx_description
1 polymer ?
#
loop_
_entity_poly.entity_id
_entity_poly.type
_entity_poly.pdbx_seq_one_letter_code
_entity_poly.pdbx_strand_id
1 'polypeptide(L)'
;MSDLEKSIIRELTGDLPVTSQPFAPIARQLGISQRRLLNIVKRLKDEGYIRRFGATLRHRNSGFSANAMVVWKIPDEKINEVGQVMASFNEVTHCYHRRPEGNWNYNLFTMIHGAGEEACHSLAEKISRATGIVDYKLLFSQRELKKTTMRYFYE
;
A
#
# COMPACT_ATOMS: atom_id res chain seq x y z
N MET A 1 19.18 -12.07 9.11
CA MET A 1 19.04 -12.19 7.63
C MET A 1 20.41 -12.24 7.00
N SER A 2 20.73 -13.30 6.24
CA SER A 2 22.00 -13.47 5.54
C SER A 2 22.09 -12.60 4.28
N ASP A 3 23.29 -12.42 3.73
CA ASP A 3 23.48 -11.65 2.50
C ASP A 3 22.79 -12.29 1.29
N LEU A 4 22.72 -13.62 1.25
CA LEU A 4 21.95 -14.34 0.25
C LEU A 4 20.44 -14.01 0.35
N GLU A 5 19.88 -13.94 1.56
CA GLU A 5 18.48 -13.60 1.77
C GLU A 5 18.18 -12.15 1.37
N LYS A 6 19.07 -11.21 1.70
CA LYS A 6 18.97 -9.81 1.25
C LYS A 6 18.99 -9.71 -0.28
N SER A 7 19.89 -10.47 -0.93
CA SER A 7 19.99 -10.51 -2.38
C SER A 7 18.72 -11.11 -3.01
N ILE A 8 18.16 -12.17 -2.45
CA ILE A 8 16.89 -12.74 -2.89
C ILE A 8 15.76 -11.71 -2.78
N ILE A 9 15.63 -11.02 -1.65
CA ILE A 9 14.59 -9.98 -1.48
C ILE A 9 14.79 -8.86 -2.49
N ARG A 10 16.01 -8.40 -2.72
CA ARG A 10 16.34 -7.37 -3.72
C ARG A 10 15.83 -7.75 -5.10
N GLU A 11 16.12 -8.96 -5.55
CA GLU A 11 15.67 -9.46 -6.86
C GLU A 11 14.13 -9.63 -6.93
N LEU A 12 13.50 -10.11 -5.86
CA LEU A 12 12.05 -10.33 -5.79
C LEU A 12 11.24 -9.02 -5.70
N THR A 13 11.85 -7.89 -5.39
CA THR A 13 11.17 -6.58 -5.42
C THR A 13 11.07 -6.00 -6.84
N GLY A 14 11.73 -6.61 -7.81
CA GLY A 14 11.59 -6.32 -9.23
C GLY A 14 10.44 -7.10 -9.89
N ASP A 15 10.23 -6.83 -11.18
CA ASP A 15 9.25 -7.55 -11.99
C ASP A 15 9.76 -8.97 -12.29
N LEU A 16 8.91 -9.96 -12.04
CA LEU A 16 9.19 -11.33 -12.46
C LEU A 16 8.76 -11.55 -13.91
N PRO A 17 9.55 -12.30 -14.71
CA PRO A 17 9.16 -12.63 -16.07
C PRO A 17 7.91 -13.54 -16.09
N VAL A 18 7.00 -13.27 -17.02
CA VAL A 18 5.79 -14.09 -17.22
C VAL A 18 6.16 -15.32 -18.05
N THR A 19 6.71 -16.32 -17.38
CA THR A 19 7.16 -17.60 -17.97
C THR A 19 6.77 -18.76 -17.08
N SER A 20 6.92 -20.00 -17.57
CA SER A 20 6.68 -21.22 -16.78
C SER A 20 7.63 -21.38 -15.57
N GLN A 21 8.80 -20.72 -15.60
CA GLN A 21 9.80 -20.78 -14.54
C GLN A 21 10.31 -19.38 -14.14
N PRO A 22 9.47 -18.52 -13.54
CA PRO A 22 9.80 -17.12 -13.28
C PRO A 22 10.98 -16.92 -12.31
N PHE A 23 11.26 -17.89 -11.46
CA PHE A 23 12.34 -17.84 -10.47
C PHE A 23 13.68 -18.38 -10.99
N ALA A 24 13.70 -19.08 -12.13
CA ALA A 24 14.91 -19.69 -12.66
C ALA A 24 16.02 -18.67 -13.01
N PRO A 25 15.71 -17.49 -13.61
CA PRO A 25 16.72 -16.46 -13.84
C PRO A 25 17.37 -15.96 -12.55
N ILE A 26 16.58 -15.68 -11.51
CA ILE A 26 17.09 -15.21 -10.22
C ILE A 26 17.98 -16.28 -9.55
N ALA A 27 17.55 -17.54 -9.57
CA ALA A 27 18.34 -18.64 -9.00
C ALA A 27 19.71 -18.77 -9.70
N ARG A 28 19.74 -18.66 -11.02
CA ARG A 28 21.00 -18.67 -11.81
C ARG A 28 21.89 -17.50 -11.47
N GLN A 29 21.34 -16.29 -11.40
CA GLN A 29 22.08 -15.07 -11.05
C GLN A 29 22.74 -15.17 -9.65
N LEU A 30 22.03 -15.79 -8.70
CA LEU A 30 22.51 -15.97 -7.31
C LEU A 30 23.35 -17.24 -7.11
N GLY A 31 23.60 -18.02 -8.16
CA GLY A 31 24.42 -19.24 -8.08
C GLY A 31 23.80 -20.34 -7.23
N ILE A 32 22.48 -20.41 -7.11
CA ILE A 32 21.75 -21.42 -6.33
C ILE A 32 20.73 -22.18 -7.19
N SER A 33 20.28 -23.35 -6.72
CA SER A 33 19.19 -24.06 -7.38
C SER A 33 17.85 -23.34 -7.15
N GLN A 34 16.93 -23.43 -8.11
CA GLN A 34 15.59 -22.88 -7.99
C GLN A 34 14.85 -23.43 -6.75
N ARG A 35 15.04 -24.73 -6.45
CA ARG A 35 14.46 -25.35 -5.25
C ARG A 35 14.96 -24.67 -3.96
N ARG A 36 16.26 -24.38 -3.87
CA ARG A 36 16.86 -23.69 -2.72
C ARG A 36 16.27 -22.27 -2.58
N LEU A 37 16.16 -21.53 -3.68
CA LEU A 37 15.55 -20.21 -3.72
C LEU A 37 14.11 -20.25 -3.20
N LEU A 38 13.28 -21.14 -3.72
CA LEU A 38 11.87 -21.27 -3.33
C LEU A 38 11.70 -21.65 -1.84
N ASN A 39 12.56 -22.51 -1.32
CA ASN A 39 12.57 -22.84 0.11
C ASN A 39 12.90 -21.63 0.99
N ILE A 40 13.86 -20.80 0.57
CA ILE A 40 14.20 -19.57 1.30
C ILE A 40 13.02 -18.57 1.23
N VAL A 41 12.42 -18.37 0.05
CA VAL A 41 11.26 -17.49 -0.13
C VAL A 41 10.08 -17.91 0.74
N LYS A 42 9.79 -19.22 0.78
CA LYS A 42 8.73 -19.78 1.63
C LYS A 42 9.01 -19.46 3.11
N ARG A 43 10.22 -19.74 3.58
CA ARG A 43 10.61 -19.44 4.97
C ARG A 43 10.48 -17.95 5.28
N LEU A 44 11.00 -17.06 4.42
CA LEU A 44 10.90 -15.62 4.62
C LEU A 44 9.44 -15.12 4.65
N LYS A 45 8.55 -15.80 3.93
CA LYS A 45 7.10 -15.55 4.00
C LYS A 45 6.52 -16.03 5.33
N ASP A 46 6.86 -17.24 5.76
CA ASP A 46 6.35 -17.83 6.99
C ASP A 46 6.85 -17.05 8.24
N GLU A 47 8.06 -16.50 8.19
CA GLU A 47 8.67 -15.61 9.20
C GLU A 47 8.16 -14.16 9.13
N GLY A 48 7.29 -13.82 8.17
CA GLY A 48 6.68 -12.48 8.04
C GLY A 48 7.54 -11.41 7.37
N TYR A 49 8.75 -11.72 6.89
CA TYR A 49 9.57 -10.77 6.11
C TYR A 49 8.92 -10.43 4.76
N ILE A 50 8.28 -11.42 4.13
CA ILE A 50 7.49 -11.23 2.92
C ILE A 50 6.00 -11.21 3.31
N ARG A 51 5.42 -10.03 3.42
CA ARG A 51 4.02 -9.86 3.83
C ARG A 51 3.02 -10.44 2.83
N ARG A 52 3.26 -10.22 1.55
CA ARG A 52 2.46 -10.81 0.46
C ARG A 52 3.32 -10.92 -0.80
N PHE A 53 2.97 -11.90 -1.62
CA PHE A 53 3.52 -12.10 -2.95
C PHE A 53 2.35 -12.12 -3.95
N GLY A 54 2.37 -11.25 -4.95
CA GLY A 54 1.25 -11.14 -5.87
C GLY A 54 1.48 -10.09 -6.95
N ALA A 55 0.57 -10.04 -7.92
CA ALA A 55 0.59 -9.05 -8.98
C ALA A 55 0.02 -7.72 -8.50
N THR A 56 0.59 -6.62 -9.00
CA THR A 56 0.03 -5.26 -8.84
C THR A 56 -0.59 -4.85 -10.18
N LEU A 57 -1.87 -4.52 -10.16
CA LEU A 57 -2.57 -4.03 -11.33
C LEU A 57 -2.37 -2.52 -11.51
N ARG A 58 -2.34 -2.07 -12.76
CA ARG A 58 -2.47 -0.65 -13.08
C ARG A 58 -3.93 -0.26 -12.95
N HIS A 59 -4.33 0.22 -11.76
CA HIS A 59 -5.73 0.49 -11.40
C HIS A 59 -6.45 1.45 -12.35
N ARG A 60 -5.76 2.41 -12.97
CA ARG A 60 -6.36 3.29 -13.99
C ARG A 60 -6.95 2.55 -15.19
N ASN A 61 -6.36 1.40 -15.55
CA ASN A 61 -6.86 0.56 -16.64
C ASN A 61 -7.97 -0.41 -16.19
N SER A 62 -8.26 -0.46 -14.87
CA SER A 62 -9.23 -1.40 -14.27
C SER A 62 -10.53 -0.70 -13.82
N GLY A 63 -10.82 0.53 -14.34
CA GLY A 63 -12.05 1.25 -14.02
C GLY A 63 -12.00 2.11 -12.74
N PHE A 64 -10.89 2.08 -11.98
CA PHE A 64 -10.67 2.96 -10.83
C PHE A 64 -9.83 4.15 -11.25
N SER A 65 -10.48 5.18 -11.82
CA SER A 65 -9.78 6.33 -12.40
C SER A 65 -9.41 7.39 -11.37
N ALA A 66 -10.05 7.41 -10.21
CA ALA A 66 -9.81 8.38 -9.15
C ALA A 66 -9.30 7.74 -7.87
N ASN A 67 -8.35 8.40 -7.25
CA ASN A 67 -7.95 8.16 -5.87
C ASN A 67 -7.87 9.51 -5.14
N ALA A 68 -8.26 9.51 -3.89
CA ALA A 68 -8.14 10.68 -3.04
C ALA A 68 -7.49 10.33 -1.72
N MET A 69 -6.59 11.17 -1.26
CA MET A 69 -6.21 11.19 0.13
C MET A 69 -7.22 12.06 0.87
N VAL A 70 -8.00 11.45 1.76
CA VAL A 70 -8.90 12.21 2.62
C VAL A 70 -8.19 12.47 3.94
N VAL A 71 -8.18 13.73 4.35
CA VAL A 71 -7.58 14.18 5.60
C VAL A 71 -8.70 14.57 6.55
N TRP A 72 -8.62 14.08 7.77
CA TRP A 72 -9.67 14.19 8.80
C TRP A 72 -9.11 14.86 10.03
N LYS A 73 -9.89 15.78 10.61
CA LYS A 73 -9.59 16.36 11.92
C LYS A 73 -10.39 15.62 12.97
N ILE A 74 -9.71 14.85 13.79
CA ILE A 74 -10.31 13.96 14.78
C ILE A 74 -9.82 14.33 16.18
N PRO A 75 -10.71 14.42 17.19
CA PRO A 75 -10.29 14.52 18.57
C PRO A 75 -9.37 13.36 18.96
N ASP A 76 -8.30 13.64 19.70
CA ASP A 76 -7.24 12.66 20.01
C ASP A 76 -7.78 11.41 20.71
N GLU A 77 -8.77 11.57 21.57
CA GLU A 77 -9.43 10.49 22.30
C GLU A 77 -10.25 9.55 21.40
N LYS A 78 -10.65 9.99 20.19
CA LYS A 78 -11.45 9.21 19.23
C LYS A 78 -10.64 8.59 18.10
N ILE A 79 -9.34 8.87 17.98
CA ILE A 79 -8.51 8.45 16.84
C ILE A 79 -8.56 6.94 16.63
N ASN A 80 -8.43 6.14 17.70
CA ASN A 80 -8.42 4.68 17.58
C ASN A 80 -9.78 4.12 17.13
N GLU A 81 -10.86 4.57 17.75
CA GLU A 81 -12.21 4.14 17.40
C GLU A 81 -12.57 4.52 15.96
N VAL A 82 -12.42 5.79 15.63
CA VAL A 82 -12.72 6.32 14.30
C VAL A 82 -11.83 5.70 13.25
N GLY A 83 -10.54 5.52 13.53
CA GLY A 83 -9.59 4.89 12.63
C GLY A 83 -9.96 3.44 12.31
N GLN A 84 -10.45 2.67 13.28
CA GLN A 84 -10.94 1.31 13.06
C GLN A 84 -12.19 1.29 12.17
N VAL A 85 -13.15 2.19 12.43
CA VAL A 85 -14.35 2.31 11.58
C VAL A 85 -13.94 2.67 10.15
N MET A 86 -13.07 3.66 9.96
CA MET A 86 -12.61 4.06 8.62
C MET A 86 -11.86 2.93 7.91
N ALA A 87 -11.01 2.19 8.63
CA ALA A 87 -10.26 1.07 8.08
C ALA A 87 -11.13 -0.14 7.71
N SER A 88 -12.37 -0.23 8.21
CA SER A 88 -13.31 -1.31 7.88
C SER A 88 -13.98 -1.15 6.51
N PHE A 89 -13.89 0.03 5.90
CA PHE A 89 -14.42 0.24 4.54
C PHE A 89 -13.51 -0.41 3.51
N ASN A 90 -14.05 -1.26 2.64
CA ASN A 90 -13.29 -1.98 1.61
C ASN A 90 -12.58 -1.05 0.63
N GLU A 91 -13.15 0.12 0.38
CA GLU A 91 -12.62 1.15 -0.51
C GLU A 91 -11.48 1.96 0.10
N VAL A 92 -11.25 1.81 1.42
CA VAL A 92 -10.13 2.43 2.14
C VAL A 92 -8.94 1.47 2.13
N THR A 93 -7.90 1.81 1.39
CA THR A 93 -6.69 0.96 1.28
C THR A 93 -5.62 1.27 2.32
N HIS A 94 -5.61 2.49 2.83
CA HIS A 94 -4.67 2.95 3.85
C HIS A 94 -5.38 3.87 4.83
N CYS A 95 -5.06 3.72 6.11
CA CYS A 95 -5.53 4.59 7.18
C CYS A 95 -4.36 4.84 8.14
N TYR A 96 -3.93 6.10 8.28
CA TYR A 96 -2.78 6.48 9.09
C TYR A 96 -3.10 7.63 10.03
N HIS A 97 -2.73 7.48 11.31
CA HIS A 97 -2.63 8.59 12.22
C HIS A 97 -1.27 9.26 12.09
N ARG A 98 -1.25 10.59 11.99
CA ARG A 98 -0.04 11.42 11.97
C ARG A 98 -0.23 12.61 12.90
N ARG A 99 0.85 13.03 13.55
CA ARG A 99 0.81 14.23 14.39
C ARG A 99 0.58 15.46 13.51
N PRO A 100 -0.35 16.36 13.89
CA PRO A 100 -0.49 17.66 13.25
C PRO A 100 0.79 18.46 13.39
N GLU A 101 1.11 19.31 12.40
CA GLU A 101 2.28 20.17 12.43
C GLU A 101 1.92 21.58 11.94
N GLY A 102 2.39 22.60 12.64
CA GLY A 102 2.12 23.99 12.32
C GLY A 102 0.63 24.31 12.32
N ASN A 103 0.14 24.91 11.24
CA ASN A 103 -1.27 25.27 11.06
C ASN A 103 -2.11 24.14 10.42
N TRP A 104 -1.53 22.95 10.21
CA TRP A 104 -2.20 21.80 9.65
C TRP A 104 -2.82 20.96 10.75
N ASN A 105 -4.14 21.04 10.92
CA ASN A 105 -4.87 20.44 12.04
C ASN A 105 -5.46 19.05 11.75
N TYR A 106 -5.21 18.48 10.58
CA TYR A 106 -5.68 17.15 10.21
C TYR A 106 -4.69 16.08 10.72
N ASN A 107 -5.21 15.05 11.38
CA ASN A 107 -4.41 14.05 12.08
C ASN A 107 -4.69 12.61 11.66
N LEU A 108 -5.79 12.32 10.96
CA LEU A 108 -6.05 11.01 10.36
C LEU A 108 -6.12 11.13 8.83
N PHE A 109 -5.55 10.15 8.14
CA PHE A 109 -5.38 10.15 6.69
C PHE A 109 -5.86 8.83 6.13
N THR A 110 -6.81 8.86 5.20
CA THR A 110 -7.28 7.66 4.50
C THR A 110 -7.05 7.80 3.01
N MET A 111 -6.57 6.71 2.37
CA MET A 111 -6.50 6.63 0.92
C MET A 111 -7.72 5.86 0.42
N ILE A 112 -8.54 6.52 -0.37
CA ILE A 112 -9.75 5.95 -0.96
C ILE A 112 -9.65 5.88 -2.48
N HIS A 113 -10.38 4.93 -3.05
CA HIS A 113 -10.43 4.70 -4.49
C HIS A 113 -11.87 4.70 -4.98
N GLY A 114 -12.10 5.30 -6.17
CA GLY A 114 -13.41 5.37 -6.79
C GLY A 114 -13.33 5.33 -8.31
N ALA A 115 -14.46 5.09 -8.96
CA ALA A 115 -14.57 5.15 -10.42
C ALA A 115 -14.33 6.58 -10.98
N GLY A 116 -14.52 7.60 -10.14
CA GLY A 116 -14.33 9.01 -10.45
C GLY A 116 -14.28 9.84 -9.16
N GLU A 117 -14.03 11.14 -9.30
CA GLU A 117 -13.96 12.07 -8.15
C GLU A 117 -15.27 12.11 -7.36
N GLU A 118 -16.44 12.09 -8.04
CA GLU A 118 -17.75 12.06 -7.40
C GLU A 118 -17.95 10.81 -6.51
N ALA A 119 -17.45 9.65 -6.96
CA ALA A 119 -17.48 8.44 -6.15
C ALA A 119 -16.63 8.58 -4.89
N CYS A 120 -15.47 9.24 -4.98
CA CYS A 120 -14.64 9.55 -3.83
C CYS A 120 -15.34 10.52 -2.87
N HIS A 121 -16.01 11.55 -3.36
CA HIS A 121 -16.80 12.46 -2.53
C HIS A 121 -17.93 11.72 -1.80
N SER A 122 -18.72 10.92 -2.53
CA SER A 122 -19.82 10.12 -1.95
C SER A 122 -19.33 9.16 -0.87
N LEU A 123 -18.16 8.53 -1.10
CA LEU A 123 -17.55 7.64 -0.12
C LEU A 123 -17.06 8.40 1.12
N ALA A 124 -16.42 9.56 0.94
CA ALA A 124 -16.01 10.40 2.07
C ALA A 124 -17.19 10.86 2.92
N GLU A 125 -18.31 11.24 2.29
CA GLU A 125 -19.55 11.55 3.01
C GLU A 125 -20.11 10.34 3.77
N LYS A 126 -20.08 9.14 3.16
CA LYS A 126 -20.52 7.91 3.83
C LYS A 126 -19.66 7.62 5.07
N ILE A 127 -18.35 7.79 4.96
CA ILE A 127 -17.40 7.63 6.09
C ILE A 127 -17.68 8.72 7.15
N SER A 128 -17.88 9.98 6.75
CA SER A 128 -18.21 11.09 7.63
C SER A 128 -19.46 10.80 8.46
N ARG A 129 -20.53 10.32 7.81
CA ARG A 129 -21.80 9.94 8.48
C ARG A 129 -21.59 8.76 9.46
N ALA A 130 -20.80 7.76 9.07
CA ALA A 130 -20.57 6.59 9.92
C ALA A 130 -19.73 6.90 11.16
N THR A 131 -18.86 7.92 11.08
CA THR A 131 -17.93 8.29 12.16
C THR A 131 -18.36 9.54 12.94
N GLY A 132 -19.30 10.32 12.39
CA GLY A 132 -19.69 11.64 12.93
C GLY A 132 -18.62 12.72 12.72
N ILE A 133 -17.57 12.47 11.96
CA ILE A 133 -16.50 13.44 11.68
C ILE A 133 -16.87 14.27 10.45
N VAL A 134 -17.04 15.56 10.62
CA VAL A 134 -17.49 16.49 9.57
C VAL A 134 -16.37 17.38 9.01
N ASP A 135 -15.28 17.55 9.74
CA ASP A 135 -14.12 18.35 9.31
C ASP A 135 -13.13 17.47 8.56
N TYR A 136 -13.25 17.46 7.24
CA TYR A 136 -12.36 16.70 6.35
C TYR A 136 -12.17 17.42 5.01
N LYS A 137 -11.11 17.03 4.29
CA LYS A 137 -10.81 17.49 2.93
C LYS A 137 -10.34 16.32 2.06
N LEU A 138 -10.73 16.35 0.80
CA LEU A 138 -10.25 15.43 -0.22
C LEU A 138 -9.10 16.09 -0.99
N LEU A 139 -8.00 15.38 -1.13
CA LEU A 139 -6.82 15.79 -1.88
C LEU A 139 -6.67 14.85 -3.08
N PHE A 140 -6.95 15.34 -4.27
CA PHE A 140 -6.79 14.59 -5.51
C PHE A 140 -5.39 14.82 -6.10
N SER A 141 -4.77 13.76 -6.62
CA SER A 141 -3.49 13.85 -7.32
C SER A 141 -3.70 14.44 -8.71
N GLN A 142 -3.19 15.63 -8.97
CA GLN A 142 -3.25 16.26 -10.29
C GLN A 142 -2.23 15.69 -11.26
N ARG A 143 -1.03 15.34 -10.76
CA ARG A 143 0.07 14.83 -11.59
C ARG A 143 0.89 13.80 -10.81
N GLU A 144 1.08 12.63 -11.39
CA GLU A 144 2.00 11.63 -10.88
C GLU A 144 3.41 11.90 -11.45
N LEU A 145 4.34 12.31 -10.60
CA LEU A 145 5.71 12.61 -11.00
C LEU A 145 6.61 11.38 -10.90
N LYS A 146 6.31 10.50 -9.95
CA LYS A 146 7.05 9.24 -9.74
C LYS A 146 6.16 8.23 -9.01
N LYS A 147 6.13 7.01 -9.52
CA LYS A 147 5.53 5.84 -8.86
C LYS A 147 6.44 4.64 -9.04
N THR A 148 7.19 4.30 -8.02
CA THR A 148 8.11 3.16 -8.01
C THR A 148 7.91 2.36 -6.74
N THR A 149 8.20 1.07 -6.80
CA THR A 149 8.26 0.22 -5.61
C THR A 149 9.51 0.55 -4.81
N MET A 150 9.40 0.52 -3.49
CA MET A 150 10.57 0.64 -2.63
C MET A 150 11.53 -0.52 -2.91
N ARG A 151 12.80 -0.19 -3.10
CA ARG A 151 13.85 -1.21 -3.19
C ARG A 151 14.53 -1.32 -1.83
N TYR A 152 14.76 -2.55 -1.39
CA TYR A 152 15.39 -2.87 -0.11
C TYR A 152 16.86 -3.25 -0.33
N PHE A 153 17.70 -3.02 0.69
CA PHE A 153 19.11 -3.45 0.73
C PHE A 153 19.95 -2.88 -0.42
N TYR A 154 19.95 -1.56 -0.56
CA TYR A 154 20.91 -0.86 -1.41
C TYR A 154 22.33 -1.06 -0.85
N GLU A 155 23.30 -1.17 -1.76
CA GLU A 155 24.70 -0.92 -1.46
C GLU A 155 24.99 0.55 -1.70
#